data_bddb4faf44129d18a0a557dec2cd71c5
#
_entry.id   bddb4faf44129d18a0a557dec2cd71c5
#
_cell.length_a   1.000
_cell.length_b   1.000
_cell.length_c   1.000
_cell.angle_alpha   90.00
_cell.angle_beta   90.00
_cell.angle_gamma   90.00
#
_symmetry.space_group_name_H-M   'P 1'
#
loop_
_entity.id
_entity.type
_entity.pdbx_description
1 polymer ?
#
loop_
_entity_poly.entity_id
_entity_poly.type
_entity_poly.pdbx_seq_one_letter_code
_entity_poly.pdbx_strand_id
1 'polypeptide(L)'
;MEMENVIKIEQVEKMDAHLEEFSELLKQVVDSGASIGFLRPLDMSVSKSFWENVLAPNVILFAAKINHRIVGTAQLHLCAKENGKHRAEVAKVMTHPSYQKKGIGRALMQMVEQRAKQEGRSLLILDTREGDPSNHLYTSLGFIRAGRIPGYVKSEKGELEATILYYKEL
;
A
#
# COMPACT_ATOMS: atom_id res chain seq x y z
N MET A 1 -14.06 22.59 19.90
CA MET A 1 -14.58 21.44 19.12
C MET A 1 -13.40 20.83 18.40
N GLU A 2 -12.96 19.68 18.86
CA GLU A 2 -12.00 18.89 18.07
C GLU A 2 -12.74 18.41 16.81
N MET A 3 -12.29 18.87 15.64
CA MET A 3 -12.75 18.28 14.39
C MET A 3 -12.22 16.86 14.36
N GLU A 4 -13.12 15.89 14.48
CA GLU A 4 -12.77 14.49 14.28
C GLU A 4 -12.13 14.35 12.91
N ASN A 5 -10.89 13.85 12.89
CA ASN A 5 -10.18 13.52 11.66
C ASN A 5 -10.84 12.29 11.03
N VAL A 6 -11.97 12.49 10.34
CA VAL A 6 -12.69 11.42 9.66
C VAL A 6 -11.88 10.95 8.46
N ILE A 7 -11.52 9.68 8.47
CA ILE A 7 -10.81 9.04 7.36
C ILE A 7 -11.83 8.62 6.31
N LYS A 8 -11.68 9.12 5.10
CA LYS A 8 -12.46 8.67 3.94
C LYS A 8 -11.58 7.84 3.02
N ILE A 9 -12.06 6.67 2.63
CA ILE A 9 -11.40 5.82 1.64
C ILE A 9 -12.18 5.90 0.34
N GLU A 10 -11.50 6.25 -0.74
CA GLU A 10 -12.09 6.39 -2.07
C GLU A 10 -11.28 5.59 -3.10
N GLN A 11 -11.97 4.96 -4.05
CA GLN A 11 -11.32 4.40 -5.22
C GLN A 11 -10.90 5.53 -6.17
N VAL A 12 -9.69 5.45 -6.71
CA VAL A 12 -9.17 6.40 -7.69
C VAL A 12 -9.20 5.73 -9.07
N GLU A 13 -10.06 6.22 -9.94
CA GLU A 13 -10.24 5.68 -11.30
C GLU A 13 -9.50 6.52 -12.36
N LYS A 14 -9.16 7.76 -12.04
CA LYS A 14 -8.42 8.68 -12.92
C LYS A 14 -7.32 9.38 -12.13
N MET A 15 -6.15 9.46 -12.71
CA MET A 15 -4.97 10.03 -12.03
C MET A 15 -4.83 11.54 -12.25
N ASP A 16 -5.32 12.08 -13.34
CA ASP A 16 -5.01 13.44 -13.83
C ASP A 16 -5.13 14.54 -12.76
N ALA A 17 -6.26 14.58 -12.03
CA ALA A 17 -6.51 15.61 -11.02
C ALA A 17 -5.72 15.37 -9.71
N HIS A 18 -5.10 14.21 -9.55
CA HIS A 18 -4.46 13.78 -8.30
C HIS A 18 -2.95 13.56 -8.43
N LEU A 19 -2.41 13.67 -9.63
CA LEU A 19 -1.02 13.31 -9.92
C LEU A 19 -0.02 14.04 -9.02
N GLU A 20 -0.17 15.35 -8.86
CA GLU A 20 0.74 16.14 -8.01
C GLU A 20 0.70 15.68 -6.55
N GLU A 21 -0.49 15.52 -6.00
CA GLU A 21 -0.68 15.15 -4.60
C GLU A 21 -0.18 13.73 -4.31
N PHE A 22 -0.46 12.77 -5.19
CA PHE A 22 0.10 11.42 -5.08
C PHE A 22 1.62 11.39 -5.21
N SER A 23 2.16 12.20 -6.11
CA SER A 23 3.61 12.27 -6.34
C SER A 23 4.35 12.81 -5.13
N GLU A 24 3.80 13.84 -4.49
CA GLU A 24 4.33 14.38 -3.24
C GLU A 24 4.22 13.38 -2.09
N LEU A 25 3.09 12.67 -1.98
CA LEU A 25 2.89 11.66 -0.96
C LEU A 25 3.95 10.57 -1.06
N LEU A 26 4.16 10.00 -2.25
CA LEU A 26 5.16 8.95 -2.46
C LEU A 26 6.56 9.45 -2.11
N LYS A 27 6.92 10.65 -2.56
CA LYS A 27 8.23 11.24 -2.25
C LYS A 27 8.44 11.37 -0.75
N GLN A 28 7.48 11.90 -0.02
CA GLN A 28 7.58 12.07 1.42
C GLN A 28 7.65 10.74 2.15
N VAL A 29 6.90 9.75 1.73
CA VAL A 29 6.91 8.39 2.32
C VAL A 29 8.27 7.73 2.09
N VAL A 30 8.80 7.76 0.87
CA VAL A 30 10.12 7.19 0.54
C VAL A 30 11.23 7.92 1.28
N ASP A 31 11.21 9.26 1.29
CA ASP A 31 12.24 10.07 1.93
C ASP A 31 12.21 9.91 3.47
N SER A 32 11.12 9.45 4.04
CA SER A 32 11.03 9.08 5.47
C SER A 32 11.63 7.71 5.81
N GLY A 33 12.04 6.94 4.80
CA GLY A 33 12.70 5.65 4.97
C GLY A 33 11.81 4.42 4.78
N ALA A 34 10.58 4.58 4.27
CA ALA A 34 9.70 3.45 3.99
C ALA A 34 10.23 2.57 2.85
N SER A 35 10.04 1.26 2.98
CA SER A 35 10.44 0.28 1.98
C SER A 35 9.25 -0.08 1.09
N ILE A 36 9.11 0.60 -0.03
CA ILE A 36 8.02 0.42 -1.00
C ILE A 36 8.50 0.39 -2.45
N GLY A 37 9.71 -0.12 -2.65
CA GLY A 37 10.29 -0.32 -3.98
C GLY A 37 11.17 0.82 -4.49
N PHE A 38 11.40 1.84 -3.69
CA PHE A 38 12.23 2.99 -4.04
C PHE A 38 13.27 3.26 -2.97
N LEU A 39 14.35 3.96 -3.34
CA LEU A 39 15.37 4.45 -2.42
C LEU A 39 15.33 5.97 -2.36
N ARG A 40 15.60 6.53 -1.18
CA ARG A 40 15.69 7.98 -1.00
C ARG A 40 17.08 8.51 -1.40
N PRO A 41 17.20 9.77 -1.87
CA PRO A 41 16.09 10.69 -2.11
C PRO A 41 15.34 10.31 -3.39
N LEU A 42 14.01 10.39 -3.37
CA LEU A 42 13.19 10.10 -4.54
C LEU A 42 12.99 11.37 -5.37
N ASP A 43 13.37 11.33 -6.64
CA ASP A 43 13.12 12.44 -7.56
C ASP A 43 11.62 12.56 -7.85
N MET A 44 11.12 13.80 -7.89
CA MET A 44 9.72 14.06 -8.19
C MET A 44 9.30 13.53 -9.56
N SER A 45 10.20 13.60 -10.56
CA SER A 45 9.95 13.06 -11.91
C SER A 45 9.73 11.55 -11.90
N VAL A 46 10.48 10.82 -11.08
CA VAL A 46 10.34 9.36 -10.91
C VAL A 46 9.00 9.06 -10.22
N SER A 47 8.66 9.83 -9.19
CA SER A 47 7.38 9.70 -8.49
C SER A 47 6.19 9.94 -9.42
N LYS A 48 6.22 10.99 -10.21
CA LYS A 48 5.17 11.28 -11.21
C LYS A 48 5.02 10.16 -12.23
N SER A 49 6.13 9.68 -12.78
CA SER A 49 6.13 8.60 -13.76
C SER A 49 5.52 7.31 -13.18
N PHE A 50 5.80 7.01 -11.92
CA PHE A 50 5.17 5.87 -11.23
C PHE A 50 3.65 5.99 -11.22
N TRP A 51 3.12 7.15 -10.80
CA TRP A 51 1.67 7.36 -10.69
C TRP A 51 0.97 7.45 -12.04
N GLU A 52 1.63 7.99 -13.06
CA GLU A 52 1.10 8.02 -14.42
C GLU A 52 0.83 6.63 -14.98
N ASN A 53 1.58 5.64 -14.51
CA ASN A 53 1.51 4.26 -15.00
C ASN A 53 0.86 3.27 -14.01
N VAL A 54 0.32 3.74 -12.89
CA VAL A 54 -0.19 2.86 -11.83
C VAL A 54 -1.54 2.23 -12.19
N LEU A 55 -2.41 2.95 -12.87
CA LEU A 55 -3.74 2.46 -13.21
C LEU A 55 -3.66 1.51 -14.40
N ALA A 56 -4.14 0.30 -14.20
CA ALA A 56 -4.17 -0.79 -15.18
C ALA A 56 -5.46 -1.60 -14.97
N PRO A 57 -5.88 -2.44 -15.95
CA PRO A 57 -7.17 -3.15 -15.86
C PRO A 57 -7.36 -4.00 -14.60
N ASN A 58 -6.28 -4.57 -14.06
CA ASN A 58 -6.33 -5.45 -12.90
C ASN A 58 -5.82 -4.79 -11.61
N VAL A 59 -5.67 -3.46 -11.60
CA VAL A 59 -5.23 -2.70 -10.45
C VAL A 59 -6.35 -1.80 -9.95
N ILE A 60 -6.68 -1.95 -8.67
CA ILE A 60 -7.63 -1.07 -7.99
C ILE A 60 -6.84 -0.23 -6.99
N LEU A 61 -6.90 1.08 -7.17
CA LEU A 61 -6.19 2.04 -6.32
C LEU A 61 -7.16 2.69 -5.36
N PHE A 62 -6.81 2.69 -4.07
CA PHE A 62 -7.54 3.40 -3.03
C PHE A 62 -6.70 4.54 -2.46
N ALA A 63 -7.35 5.66 -2.19
CA ALA A 63 -6.78 6.79 -1.47
C ALA A 63 -7.51 6.98 -0.15
N ALA A 64 -6.74 7.24 0.91
CA ALA A 64 -7.26 7.68 2.19
C ALA A 64 -7.16 9.20 2.26
N LYS A 65 -8.25 9.85 2.62
CA LYS A 65 -8.33 11.32 2.75
C LYS A 65 -8.72 11.72 4.15
N ILE A 66 -8.09 12.79 4.62
CA ILE A 66 -8.49 13.54 5.82
C ILE A 66 -8.60 15.01 5.40
N ASN A 67 -9.76 15.63 5.62
CA ASN A 67 -10.03 17.02 5.21
C ASN A 67 -9.68 17.28 3.74
N HIS A 68 -10.12 16.39 2.86
CA HIS A 68 -9.88 16.42 1.40
C HIS A 68 -8.43 16.22 0.96
N ARG A 69 -7.49 16.05 1.90
CA ARG A 69 -6.09 15.78 1.60
C ARG A 69 -5.83 14.28 1.52
N ILE A 70 -5.11 13.85 0.50
CA ILE A 70 -4.65 12.46 0.36
C ILE A 70 -3.52 12.22 1.35
N VAL A 71 -3.73 11.30 2.29
CA VAL A 71 -2.79 10.99 3.37
C VAL A 71 -2.31 9.54 3.37
N GLY A 72 -2.83 8.72 2.48
CA GLY A 72 -2.43 7.34 2.34
C GLY A 72 -3.00 6.70 1.08
N THR A 73 -2.40 5.60 0.65
CA THR A 73 -2.86 4.81 -0.50
C THR A 73 -2.66 3.33 -0.25
N ALA A 74 -3.41 2.52 -0.99
CA ALA A 74 -3.21 1.08 -1.09
C ALA A 74 -3.66 0.62 -2.48
N GLN A 75 -3.03 -0.43 -2.99
CA GLN A 75 -3.38 -1.04 -4.27
C GLN A 75 -3.81 -2.49 -4.06
N LEU A 76 -4.83 -2.90 -4.81
CA LEU A 76 -5.25 -4.28 -4.91
C LEU A 76 -5.00 -4.75 -6.34
N HIS A 77 -4.11 -5.72 -6.50
CA HIS A 77 -3.76 -6.33 -7.79
C HIS A 77 -4.48 -7.65 -7.95
N LEU A 78 -5.45 -7.69 -8.86
CA LEU A 78 -6.23 -8.89 -9.14
C LEU A 78 -5.42 -9.82 -10.05
N CYS A 79 -5.21 -11.07 -9.64
CA CYS A 79 -4.52 -12.03 -10.49
C CYS A 79 -5.40 -12.39 -11.70
N ALA A 80 -4.84 -12.25 -12.90
CA ALA A 80 -5.54 -12.53 -14.16
C ALA A 80 -5.24 -13.92 -14.75
N LYS A 81 -4.30 -14.67 -14.16
CA LYS A 81 -3.97 -16.03 -14.61
C LYS A 81 -5.16 -16.95 -14.37
N GLU A 82 -5.44 -17.85 -15.30
CA GLU A 82 -6.61 -18.75 -15.22
C GLU A 82 -6.67 -19.53 -13.91
N ASN A 83 -5.54 -20.04 -13.44
CA ASN A 83 -5.45 -20.80 -12.19
C ASN A 83 -5.25 -19.92 -10.94
N GLY A 84 -5.29 -18.62 -11.07
CA GLY A 84 -5.05 -17.66 -9.99
C GLY A 84 -6.15 -16.62 -9.79
N LYS A 85 -7.27 -16.74 -10.49
CA LYS A 85 -8.39 -15.77 -10.43
C LYS A 85 -9.06 -15.70 -9.07
N HIS A 86 -8.77 -16.61 -8.16
CA HIS A 86 -9.26 -16.60 -6.77
C HIS A 86 -8.39 -15.78 -5.83
N ARG A 87 -7.23 -15.28 -6.26
CA ARG A 87 -6.30 -14.54 -5.40
C ARG A 87 -6.07 -13.11 -5.89
N ALA A 88 -5.63 -12.27 -4.97
CA ALA A 88 -5.20 -10.90 -5.23
C ALA A 88 -4.03 -10.55 -4.32
N GLU A 89 -3.22 -9.59 -4.75
CA GLU A 89 -2.08 -9.09 -3.99
C GLU A 89 -2.35 -7.67 -3.53
N VAL A 90 -2.07 -7.41 -2.27
CA VAL A 90 -2.07 -6.05 -1.71
C VAL A 90 -0.67 -5.47 -1.90
N ALA A 91 -0.58 -4.28 -2.47
CA ALA A 91 0.68 -3.63 -2.76
C ALA A 91 0.66 -2.14 -2.40
N LYS A 92 1.83 -1.59 -2.16
CA LYS A 92 2.04 -0.14 -1.98
C LYS A 92 1.11 0.48 -0.93
N VAL A 93 0.93 -0.19 0.20
CA VAL A 93 0.25 0.39 1.36
C VAL A 93 1.17 1.43 1.99
N MET A 94 0.74 2.67 2.00
CA MET A 94 1.55 3.76 2.53
C MET A 94 0.70 4.81 3.25
N THR A 95 1.29 5.43 4.25
CA THR A 95 0.68 6.52 5.02
C THR A 95 1.66 7.69 5.09
N HIS A 96 1.17 8.90 4.88
CA HIS A 96 1.96 10.12 5.01
C HIS A 96 2.63 10.15 6.40
N PRO A 97 3.94 10.48 6.49
CA PRO A 97 4.69 10.43 7.75
C PRO A 97 4.05 11.22 8.90
N SER A 98 3.41 12.35 8.58
CA SER A 98 2.74 13.19 9.58
C SER A 98 1.37 12.66 10.04
N TYR A 99 0.88 11.59 9.42
CA TYR A 99 -0.45 11.02 9.70
C TYR A 99 -0.38 9.57 10.19
N GLN A 100 0.79 9.10 10.57
CA GLN A 100 0.96 7.76 11.13
C GLN A 100 0.26 7.60 12.48
N LYS A 101 -0.05 6.35 12.85
CA LYS A 101 -0.72 5.97 14.12
C LYS A 101 -2.12 6.58 14.30
N LYS A 102 -2.80 6.88 13.19
CA LYS A 102 -4.19 7.40 13.18
C LYS A 102 -5.20 6.41 12.61
N GLY A 103 -4.79 5.17 12.34
CA GLY A 103 -5.67 4.13 11.81
C GLY A 103 -5.85 4.16 10.29
N ILE A 104 -5.05 4.92 9.54
CA ILE A 104 -5.16 5.04 8.09
C ILE A 104 -4.84 3.73 7.40
N GLY A 105 -3.73 3.08 7.75
CA GLY A 105 -3.37 1.79 7.18
C GLY A 105 -4.43 0.72 7.42
N ARG A 106 -5.01 0.69 8.61
CA ARG A 106 -6.10 -0.22 8.97
C ARG A 106 -7.35 0.05 8.12
N ALA A 107 -7.75 1.31 7.97
CA ALA A 107 -8.90 1.68 7.16
C ALA A 107 -8.71 1.30 5.69
N LEU A 108 -7.52 1.53 5.14
CA LEU A 108 -7.16 1.13 3.78
C LEU A 108 -7.25 -0.39 3.63
N MET A 109 -6.66 -1.15 4.54
CA MET A 109 -6.66 -2.61 4.47
C MET A 109 -8.06 -3.20 4.61
N GLN A 110 -8.92 -2.62 5.43
CA GLN A 110 -10.33 -3.05 5.55
C GLN A 110 -11.08 -2.83 4.23
N MET A 111 -10.86 -1.70 3.56
CA MET A 111 -11.46 -1.43 2.26
C MET A 111 -10.94 -2.39 1.18
N VAL A 112 -9.63 -2.63 1.15
CA VAL A 112 -9.00 -3.57 0.22
C VAL A 112 -9.58 -4.98 0.38
N GLU A 113 -9.71 -5.45 1.62
CA GLU A 113 -10.28 -6.77 1.91
C GLU A 113 -11.74 -6.85 1.46
N GLN A 114 -12.55 -5.84 1.79
CA GLN A 114 -13.95 -5.79 1.36
C GLN A 114 -14.06 -5.84 -0.16
N ARG A 115 -13.23 -5.05 -0.87
CA ARG A 115 -13.23 -5.02 -2.33
C ARG A 115 -12.78 -6.35 -2.93
N ALA A 116 -11.78 -7.00 -2.35
CA ALA A 116 -11.33 -8.32 -2.81
C ALA A 116 -12.45 -9.34 -2.73
N LYS A 117 -13.23 -9.34 -1.65
CA LYS A 117 -14.42 -10.20 -1.52
C LYS A 117 -15.47 -9.89 -2.60
N GLN A 118 -15.74 -8.62 -2.86
CA GLN A 118 -16.67 -8.18 -3.91
C GLN A 118 -16.22 -8.63 -5.30
N GLU A 119 -14.91 -8.68 -5.54
CA GLU A 119 -14.31 -9.17 -6.79
C GLU A 119 -14.21 -10.70 -6.85
N GLY A 120 -14.80 -11.43 -5.89
CA GLY A 120 -14.81 -12.89 -5.86
C GLY A 120 -13.47 -13.51 -5.48
N ARG A 121 -12.59 -12.78 -4.85
CA ARG A 121 -11.28 -13.30 -4.43
C ARG A 121 -11.38 -13.93 -3.05
N SER A 122 -10.77 -15.10 -2.88
CA SER A 122 -10.77 -15.87 -1.64
C SER A 122 -9.43 -15.89 -0.92
N LEU A 123 -8.38 -15.32 -1.54
CA LEU A 123 -7.03 -15.30 -0.99
C LEU A 123 -6.37 -13.95 -1.26
N LEU A 124 -5.90 -13.32 -0.19
CA LEU A 124 -5.02 -12.15 -0.27
C LEU A 124 -3.59 -12.54 0.09
N ILE A 125 -2.63 -12.01 -0.66
CA ILE A 125 -1.21 -12.14 -0.37
C ILE A 125 -0.58 -10.75 -0.30
N LEU A 126 0.45 -10.62 0.50
CA LEU A 126 1.29 -9.41 0.57
C LEU A 126 2.65 -9.75 1.17
N ASP A 127 3.59 -8.85 1.00
CA ASP A 127 4.86 -8.90 1.71
C ASP A 127 5.22 -7.52 2.28
N THR A 128 6.06 -7.53 3.30
CA THR A 128 6.56 -6.32 3.94
C THR A 128 7.96 -6.55 4.51
N ARG A 129 8.74 -5.49 4.60
CA ARG A 129 10.11 -5.57 5.14
C ARG A 129 10.07 -6.04 6.61
N GLU A 130 10.95 -6.96 6.94
CA GLU A 130 11.13 -7.43 8.32
C GLU A 130 11.46 -6.26 9.26
N GLY A 131 10.79 -6.20 10.40
CA GLY A 131 10.99 -5.16 11.40
C GLY A 131 10.10 -3.92 11.23
N ASP A 132 9.46 -3.73 10.09
CA ASP A 132 8.57 -2.58 9.89
C ASP A 132 7.30 -2.71 10.75
N PRO A 133 6.72 -1.57 11.19
CA PRO A 133 5.47 -1.56 11.99
C PRO A 133 4.29 -2.22 11.26
N SER A 134 4.31 -2.26 9.93
CA SER A 134 3.28 -2.93 9.11
C SER A 134 3.09 -4.42 9.46
N ASN A 135 4.16 -5.10 9.92
CA ASN A 135 4.06 -6.48 10.38
C ASN A 135 3.00 -6.65 11.49
N HIS A 136 2.97 -5.72 12.45
CA HIS A 136 1.97 -5.74 13.52
C HIS A 136 0.57 -5.46 13.00
N LEU A 137 0.44 -4.52 12.06
CA LEU A 137 -0.85 -4.21 11.44
C LEU A 137 -1.43 -5.45 10.74
N TYR A 138 -0.67 -6.10 9.89
CA TYR A 138 -1.16 -7.26 9.13
C TYR A 138 -1.52 -8.43 10.04
N THR A 139 -0.70 -8.72 11.03
CA THR A 139 -0.99 -9.76 12.04
C THR A 139 -2.30 -9.43 12.79
N SER A 140 -2.50 -8.17 13.18
CA SER A 140 -3.72 -7.74 13.88
C SER A 140 -4.97 -7.82 13.01
N LEU A 141 -4.82 -7.78 11.68
CA LEU A 141 -5.91 -7.92 10.71
C LEU A 141 -6.19 -9.38 10.32
N GLY A 142 -5.50 -10.34 10.93
CA GLY A 142 -5.71 -11.76 10.70
C GLY A 142 -4.87 -12.35 9.57
N PHE A 143 -3.89 -11.61 9.05
CA PHE A 143 -2.92 -12.17 8.10
C PHE A 143 -1.99 -13.16 8.82
N ILE A 144 -1.67 -14.24 8.14
CA ILE A 144 -0.82 -15.33 8.63
C ILE A 144 0.54 -15.23 7.94
N ARG A 145 1.61 -15.31 8.72
CA ARG A 145 2.97 -15.35 8.20
C ARG A 145 3.20 -16.66 7.45
N ALA A 146 3.51 -16.56 6.15
CA ALA A 146 3.82 -17.70 5.29
C ALA A 146 5.31 -18.03 5.25
N GLY A 147 6.17 -17.01 5.36
CA GLY A 147 7.61 -17.22 5.28
C GLY A 147 8.43 -15.94 5.29
N ARG A 148 9.74 -16.13 5.17
CA ARG A 148 10.74 -15.07 5.17
C ARG A 148 11.73 -15.30 4.03
N ILE A 149 12.00 -14.26 3.25
CA ILE A 149 13.04 -14.30 2.21
C ILE A 149 14.16 -13.36 2.65
N PRO A 150 15.36 -13.87 2.95
CA PRO A 150 16.49 -13.02 3.29
C PRO A 150 17.03 -12.30 2.07
N GLY A 151 17.66 -11.14 2.27
CA GLY A 151 18.33 -10.41 1.19
C GLY A 151 17.41 -9.92 0.08
N TYR A 152 16.14 -9.71 0.36
CA TYR A 152 15.11 -9.41 -0.63
C TYR A 152 15.10 -7.94 -1.05
N VAL A 153 15.36 -7.02 -0.14
CA VAL A 153 15.40 -5.59 -0.40
C VAL A 153 16.76 -5.00 -0.03
N LYS A 154 17.20 -4.02 -0.78
CA LYS A 154 18.43 -3.27 -0.49
C LYS A 154 18.06 -1.98 0.23
N SER A 155 18.71 -1.72 1.37
CA SER A 155 18.59 -0.45 2.08
C SER A 155 19.39 0.64 1.37
N GLU A 156 19.18 1.88 1.76
CA GLU A 156 19.96 3.03 1.25
C GLU A 156 21.45 2.94 1.57
N LYS A 157 21.82 2.18 2.61
CA LYS A 157 23.23 1.91 2.98
C LYS A 157 23.82 0.74 2.19
N GLY A 158 23.05 0.12 1.29
CA GLY A 158 23.48 -1.04 0.51
C GLY A 158 23.35 -2.37 1.26
N GLU A 159 22.81 -2.39 2.47
CA GLU A 159 22.56 -3.62 3.23
C GLU A 159 21.34 -4.35 2.69
N LEU A 160 21.43 -5.68 2.66
CA LEU A 160 20.31 -6.52 2.23
C LEU A 160 19.43 -6.88 3.43
N GLU A 161 18.13 -6.68 3.29
CA GLU A 161 17.14 -6.91 4.33
C GLU A 161 16.09 -7.92 3.87
N ALA A 162 15.51 -8.65 4.82
CA ALA A 162 14.50 -9.66 4.51
C ALA A 162 13.11 -9.04 4.30
N THR A 163 12.29 -9.75 3.51
CA THR A 163 10.85 -9.54 3.48
C THR A 163 10.13 -10.68 4.19
N ILE A 164 8.95 -10.36 4.74
CA ILE A 164 8.04 -11.35 5.35
C ILE A 164 6.82 -11.46 4.45
N LEU A 165 6.49 -12.69 4.08
CA LEU A 165 5.31 -13.00 3.28
C LEU A 165 4.12 -13.31 4.18
N TYR A 166 2.97 -12.73 3.85
CA TYR A 166 1.72 -12.94 4.56
C TYR A 166 0.60 -13.34 3.61
N TYR A 167 -0.37 -14.06 4.13
CA TYR A 167 -1.60 -14.37 3.41
C TYR A 167 -2.81 -14.28 4.34
N LYS A 168 -3.98 -14.11 3.75
CA LYS A 168 -5.27 -14.19 4.44
C LYS A 168 -6.29 -14.87 3.54
N GLU A 169 -6.94 -15.89 4.05
CA GLU A 169 -8.10 -16.50 3.40
C GLU A 169 -9.34 -15.66 3.74
N LEU A 170 -10.12 -15.35 2.72
CA LEU A 170 -11.29 -14.46 2.86
C LEU A 170 -12.59 -15.27 2.96
#